data_c2959ca4956969109849bfb08f03769a
#
_entry.id   c2959ca4956969109849bfb08f03769a
#
_cell.length_a   1.000
_cell.length_b   1.000
_cell.length_c   1.000
_cell.angle_alpha   90.00
_cell.angle_beta   90.00
_cell.angle_gamma   90.00
#
_symmetry.space_group_name_H-M   'P 1'
#
loop_
_entity.id
_entity.type
_entity.pdbx_description
1 polymer ?
#
loop_
_entity_poly.entity_id
_entity_poly.type
_entity_poly.pdbx_seq_one_letter_code
_entity_poly.pdbx_strand_id
1 'polypeptide(L)'
;MSSPSTFSRRSLLATGAGAVAATGLATPANAAAETPFRARKVNRPKRKPNLLVILGDDLGWADLSAYGSPDIKTPHLDRLAASGVRFTDAYSASSVCSPTRFGLYTGRYPGRLAGGLPEPIASPNKLHGIPLDHPTLASLLKEQGYSTALFGKWHCGFLPWYSPTRVGWDEFFGNFSGGIDYFSKFSHNGAYDLYEDEVEVEDLRYYTEIVTEKAVDFIERDHQDPWLLNLNFTTPHWPWEGPDDRDVSDELTARLKDGESGVLFHRDGGSLATYKTMVEDLDQSIGQVVRALERTGQLRDTVVFFASDNGGERFSNVWPFTGAKSGLNEGGIRVPTILSWPGTLPGRQVSDEPAVTTDWTATFLELAGATPAQDYPLDGTSLVPLLFGGRPRETQDLFWRMRGQRALRRGSLKYLQLDGTDHLYDLSEDVREQADLARKRPEDLAELRAAWERIDETLLAYS
;
A
#
# COMPACT_ATOMS: atom_id res chain seq x y z
N MET A 1 39.23 -35.63 -54.73
CA MET A 1 40.06 -34.71 -55.49
C MET A 1 39.46 -33.34 -55.26
N SER A 2 40.01 -32.43 -54.69
CA SER A 2 41.23 -31.78 -54.41
C SER A 2 41.07 -30.91 -53.11
N SER A 3 42.08 -30.89 -52.36
CA SER A 3 42.25 -30.15 -51.11
C SER A 3 42.61 -28.65 -51.31
N PRO A 4 42.93 -27.93 -50.27
CA PRO A 4 42.50 -26.56 -49.96
C PRO A 4 43.59 -25.51 -50.21
N SER A 5 43.25 -24.23 -50.07
CA SER A 5 44.30 -23.19 -49.99
C SER A 5 43.98 -22.16 -48.91
N THR A 6 44.87 -22.17 -47.97
CA THR A 6 45.18 -21.14 -46.97
C THR A 6 45.62 -19.84 -47.63
N PHE A 7 45.17 -18.67 -47.13
CA PHE A 7 45.91 -17.40 -47.25
C PHE A 7 46.03 -16.64 -45.95
N SER A 8 47.25 -16.18 -45.79
CA SER A 8 47.92 -15.58 -44.62
C SER A 8 47.60 -14.09 -44.46
N ARG A 9 47.75 -13.63 -43.20
CA ARG A 9 47.77 -12.23 -42.76
C ARG A 9 48.90 -11.41 -43.43
N ARG A 10 48.62 -10.13 -43.70
CA ARG A 10 49.53 -9.00 -43.43
C ARG A 10 48.87 -7.64 -43.69
N SER A 11 48.83 -6.85 -42.64
CA SER A 11 48.98 -5.41 -42.42
C SER A 11 48.91 -4.44 -43.60
N LEU A 12 48.08 -3.39 -43.46
CA LEU A 12 48.41 -2.03 -43.90
C LEU A 12 47.71 -1.00 -42.97
N LEU A 13 48.57 -0.24 -42.30
CA LEU A 13 48.24 0.98 -41.59
C LEU A 13 47.96 2.11 -42.59
N ALA A 14 46.87 2.83 -42.43
CA ALA A 14 46.74 4.18 -42.98
C ALA A 14 45.98 5.07 -41.97
N THR A 15 46.69 6.08 -41.52
CA THR A 15 46.28 7.18 -40.65
C THR A 15 45.24 8.06 -41.35
N GLY A 16 44.11 8.27 -40.68
CA GLY A 16 43.12 9.30 -41.01
C GLY A 16 42.56 9.90 -39.72
N ALA A 17 43.09 11.08 -39.33
CA ALA A 17 42.58 11.85 -38.22
C ALA A 17 41.26 12.51 -38.63
N GLY A 18 40.16 11.98 -38.15
CA GLY A 18 38.82 12.60 -38.18
C GLY A 18 38.43 13.02 -36.80
N ALA A 19 38.32 14.33 -36.56
CA ALA A 19 37.81 14.90 -35.33
C ALA A 19 36.32 14.54 -35.16
N VAL A 20 36.02 13.60 -34.27
CA VAL A 20 34.67 13.34 -33.82
C VAL A 20 34.35 14.31 -32.67
N ALA A 21 33.49 15.27 -32.96
CA ALA A 21 32.88 16.13 -31.91
C ALA A 21 32.16 15.23 -30.91
N ALA A 22 32.68 15.14 -29.69
CA ALA A 22 32.03 14.50 -28.57
C ALA A 22 30.80 15.37 -28.18
N THR A 23 29.63 14.98 -28.67
CA THR A 23 28.37 15.44 -28.07
C THR A 23 28.33 14.85 -26.63
N GLY A 24 28.54 15.71 -25.66
CA GLY A 24 28.45 15.33 -24.27
C GLY A 24 27.06 14.76 -23.97
N LEU A 25 27.00 13.44 -23.77
CA LEU A 25 25.91 12.82 -23.06
C LEU A 25 25.93 13.40 -21.66
N ALA A 26 24.91 14.23 -21.35
CA ALA A 26 24.66 14.69 -20.00
C ALA A 26 24.52 13.44 -19.12
N THR A 27 25.50 13.22 -18.26
CA THR A 27 25.40 12.25 -17.18
C THR A 27 24.13 12.59 -16.36
N PRO A 28 23.24 11.61 -16.07
CA PRO A 28 22.12 11.87 -15.20
C PRO A 28 22.66 12.42 -13.87
N ALA A 29 22.03 13.51 -13.42
CA ALA A 29 22.39 14.17 -12.18
C ALA A 29 22.52 13.14 -11.07
N ASN A 30 23.64 13.20 -10.35
CA ASN A 30 24.04 12.43 -9.18
C ASN A 30 22.81 12.06 -8.34
N ALA A 31 22.23 10.90 -8.53
CA ALA A 31 21.38 10.25 -7.54
C ALA A 31 22.30 9.92 -6.37
N ALA A 32 22.33 10.78 -5.35
CA ALA A 32 23.10 10.49 -4.15
C ALA A 32 22.62 9.14 -3.61
N ALA A 33 23.57 8.22 -3.40
CA ALA A 33 23.27 6.84 -3.04
C ALA A 33 22.36 6.78 -1.79
N GLU A 34 21.35 5.93 -1.85
CA GLU A 34 20.56 5.56 -0.68
C GLU A 34 21.45 4.91 0.36
N THR A 35 21.19 5.16 1.63
CA THR A 35 21.96 4.58 2.73
C THR A 35 21.08 3.61 3.52
N PRO A 36 21.59 2.43 3.92
CA PRO A 36 20.87 1.55 4.82
C PRO A 36 20.41 2.32 6.06
N PHE A 37 19.14 2.16 6.42
CA PHE A 37 18.60 2.77 7.63
C PHE A 37 19.38 2.23 8.84
N ARG A 38 20.20 3.09 9.42
CA ARG A 38 20.84 2.77 10.69
C ARG A 38 20.05 3.51 11.75
N ALA A 39 19.36 2.73 12.57
CA ALA A 39 18.68 3.24 13.73
C ALA A 39 19.61 4.18 14.50
N ARG A 40 19.35 5.48 14.44
CA ARG A 40 20.07 6.52 15.18
C ARG A 40 19.12 7.14 16.17
N LYS A 41 19.61 7.49 17.35
CA LYS A 41 18.82 8.28 18.27
C LYS A 41 18.52 9.63 17.63
N VAL A 42 17.31 9.84 17.20
CA VAL A 42 16.78 11.08 16.63
C VAL A 42 15.91 11.75 17.68
N ASN A 43 16.06 13.06 17.85
CA ASN A 43 15.20 13.79 18.78
C ASN A 43 13.80 13.91 18.16
N ARG A 44 12.84 13.23 18.77
CA ARG A 44 11.42 13.35 18.41
C ARG A 44 10.90 14.71 18.86
N PRO A 45 10.17 15.45 18.00
CA PRO A 45 9.51 16.67 18.41
C PRO A 45 8.53 16.40 19.58
N LYS A 46 8.41 17.36 20.49
CA LYS A 46 7.43 17.26 21.59
C LYS A 46 6.01 17.50 21.12
N ARG A 47 5.85 18.25 20.03
CA ARG A 47 4.55 18.53 19.40
C ARG A 47 4.03 17.26 18.72
N LYS A 48 2.75 16.99 18.85
CA LYS A 48 2.05 15.94 18.13
C LYS A 48 2.08 16.27 16.62
N PRO A 49 2.50 15.35 15.74
CA PRO A 49 2.52 15.61 14.30
C PRO A 49 1.10 15.50 13.70
N ASN A 50 0.87 16.15 12.58
CA ASN A 50 -0.18 15.74 11.66
C ASN A 50 0.16 14.39 11.06
N LEU A 51 -0.85 13.60 10.72
CA LEU A 51 -0.72 12.28 10.13
C LEU A 51 -1.44 12.23 8.78
N LEU A 52 -0.68 12.21 7.69
CA LEU A 52 -1.19 11.97 6.35
C LEU A 52 -0.90 10.51 5.98
N VAL A 53 -1.94 9.67 5.95
CA VAL A 53 -1.85 8.24 5.67
C VAL A 53 -2.46 7.98 4.30
N ILE A 54 -1.61 7.72 3.30
CA ILE A 54 -1.99 7.53 1.90
C ILE A 54 -1.96 6.04 1.56
N LEU A 55 -3.05 5.52 0.99
CA LEU A 55 -3.10 4.18 0.42
C LEU A 55 -3.35 4.25 -1.08
N GLY A 56 -2.55 3.50 -1.86
CA GLY A 56 -2.91 3.03 -3.20
C GLY A 56 -3.64 1.70 -3.10
N ASP A 57 -4.38 1.32 -4.13
CA ASP A 57 -5.21 0.11 -4.18
C ASP A 57 -4.72 -0.81 -5.30
N ASP A 58 -4.32 -2.04 -4.95
CA ASP A 58 -3.77 -3.03 -5.89
C ASP A 58 -2.44 -2.64 -6.56
N LEU A 59 -1.64 -1.80 -5.93
CA LEU A 59 -0.35 -1.37 -6.49
C LEU A 59 0.72 -2.43 -6.21
N GLY A 60 1.38 -2.91 -7.26
CA GLY A 60 2.47 -3.88 -7.14
C GLY A 60 3.73 -3.27 -6.54
N TRP A 61 4.56 -4.11 -5.91
CA TRP A 61 5.78 -3.66 -5.23
C TRP A 61 6.74 -2.89 -6.15
N ALA A 62 6.87 -3.31 -7.40
CA ALA A 62 7.76 -2.71 -8.39
C ALA A 62 7.06 -1.75 -9.38
N ASP A 63 5.88 -1.25 -9.05
CA ASP A 63 5.18 -0.27 -9.90
C ASP A 63 5.72 1.16 -9.73
N LEU A 64 6.41 1.44 -8.61
CA LEU A 64 7.00 2.76 -8.37
C LEU A 64 8.44 2.83 -8.88
N SER A 65 8.85 3.99 -9.42
CA SER A 65 10.25 4.18 -9.87
C SER A 65 11.26 4.04 -8.73
N ALA A 66 10.92 4.47 -7.50
CA ALA A 66 11.75 4.23 -6.30
C ALA A 66 11.91 2.75 -5.95
N TYR A 67 11.04 1.87 -6.44
CA TYR A 67 11.08 0.42 -6.25
C TYR A 67 11.53 -0.34 -7.50
N GLY A 68 12.00 0.37 -8.52
CA GLY A 68 12.63 -0.21 -9.70
C GLY A 68 11.73 -0.38 -10.91
N SER A 69 10.57 0.27 -10.96
CA SER A 69 9.74 0.28 -12.17
C SER A 69 10.54 0.79 -13.37
N PRO A 70 10.63 0.01 -14.46
CA PRO A 70 11.34 0.44 -15.64
C PRO A 70 10.56 1.46 -16.48
N ASP A 71 9.24 1.35 -16.47
CA ASP A 71 8.35 2.03 -17.42
C ASP A 71 7.50 3.12 -16.77
N ILE A 72 7.03 2.92 -15.53
CA ILE A 72 6.18 3.86 -14.79
C ILE A 72 7.06 4.90 -14.10
N LYS A 73 6.69 6.18 -14.19
CA LYS A 73 7.43 7.29 -13.58
C LYS A 73 6.65 7.92 -12.43
N THR A 74 7.20 7.84 -11.23
CA THR A 74 6.58 8.34 -10.00
C THR A 74 7.48 9.34 -9.28
N PRO A 75 7.78 10.52 -9.91
CA PRO A 75 8.77 11.46 -9.39
C PRO A 75 8.37 12.11 -8.06
N HIS A 76 7.07 12.17 -7.70
CA HIS A 76 6.62 12.72 -6.43
C HIS A 76 6.80 11.71 -5.29
N LEU A 77 6.47 10.45 -5.51
CA LEU A 77 6.75 9.35 -4.57
C LEU A 77 8.25 9.11 -4.43
N ASP A 78 9.05 9.27 -5.51
CA ASP A 78 10.51 9.22 -5.42
C ASP A 78 11.07 10.32 -4.52
N ARG A 79 10.51 11.55 -4.60
CA ARG A 79 10.88 12.64 -3.69
C ARG A 79 10.48 12.37 -2.26
N LEU A 80 9.29 11.77 -2.06
CA LEU A 80 8.84 11.39 -0.73
C LEU A 80 9.79 10.33 -0.13
N ALA A 81 10.17 9.31 -0.87
CA ALA A 81 11.17 8.30 -0.49
C ALA A 81 12.53 8.94 -0.18
N ALA A 82 12.98 9.87 -1.03
CA ALA A 82 14.23 10.60 -0.82
C ALA A 82 14.20 11.53 0.39
N SER A 83 13.03 11.96 0.86
CA SER A 83 12.88 12.81 2.05
C SER A 83 12.67 12.03 3.36
N GLY A 84 12.64 10.69 3.30
CA GLY A 84 12.35 9.83 4.44
C GLY A 84 13.01 8.46 4.35
N VAL A 85 12.23 7.44 4.72
CA VAL A 85 12.60 6.02 4.77
C VAL A 85 11.74 5.23 3.78
N ARG A 86 12.39 4.50 2.87
CA ARG A 86 11.78 3.51 1.99
C ARG A 86 11.92 2.13 2.63
N PHE A 87 10.82 1.41 2.82
CA PHE A 87 10.83 0.07 3.40
C PHE A 87 10.80 -0.98 2.30
N THR A 88 11.75 -1.91 2.34
CA THR A 88 11.83 -3.01 1.37
C THR A 88 11.13 -4.27 1.84
N ASP A 89 10.89 -4.40 3.15
CA ASP A 89 10.27 -5.54 3.80
C ASP A 89 8.97 -5.16 4.52
N ALA A 90 8.15 -4.29 3.88
CA ALA A 90 6.85 -3.92 4.42
C ALA A 90 5.72 -4.77 3.80
N TYR A 91 4.74 -5.10 4.62
CA TYR A 91 3.67 -6.05 4.31
C TYR A 91 2.30 -5.46 4.58
N SER A 92 1.35 -5.81 3.73
CA SER A 92 -0.08 -5.67 4.02
C SER A 92 -0.54 -6.70 5.05
N ALA A 93 -1.59 -6.38 5.81
CA ALA A 93 -2.15 -7.32 6.79
C ALA A 93 -2.95 -8.48 6.14
N SER A 94 -3.26 -8.36 4.86
CA SER A 94 -3.90 -9.38 4.03
C SER A 94 -3.50 -9.17 2.57
N SER A 95 -3.69 -10.17 1.74
CA SER A 95 -3.50 -10.06 0.29
C SER A 95 -4.71 -9.50 -0.46
N VAL A 96 -5.68 -8.90 0.27
CA VAL A 96 -6.87 -8.22 -0.30
C VAL A 96 -7.27 -7.00 0.53
N CYS A 97 -7.99 -6.08 -0.12
CA CYS A 97 -8.26 -4.72 0.35
C CYS A 97 -8.93 -4.64 1.73
N SER A 98 -10.19 -5.13 1.89
CA SER A 98 -10.94 -4.86 3.11
C SER A 98 -10.28 -5.41 4.37
N PRO A 99 -9.75 -6.65 4.45
CA PRO A 99 -9.06 -7.12 5.63
C PRO A 99 -7.82 -6.27 5.97
N THR A 100 -7.04 -5.83 4.97
CA THR A 100 -5.89 -4.94 5.24
C THR A 100 -6.35 -3.62 5.84
N ARG A 101 -7.42 -3.03 5.33
CA ARG A 101 -7.99 -1.77 5.86
C ARG A 101 -8.52 -1.96 7.28
N PHE A 102 -9.15 -3.10 7.61
CA PHE A 102 -9.45 -3.48 9.00
C PHE A 102 -8.19 -3.47 9.87
N GLY A 103 -7.11 -4.10 9.40
CA GLY A 103 -5.83 -4.12 10.10
C GLY A 103 -5.27 -2.72 10.36
N LEU A 104 -5.32 -1.83 9.36
CA LEU A 104 -4.86 -0.45 9.48
C LEU A 104 -5.71 0.36 10.46
N TYR A 105 -7.03 0.23 10.41
CA TYR A 105 -7.90 1.07 11.23
C TYR A 105 -8.03 0.60 12.67
N THR A 106 -7.79 -0.68 12.94
CA THR A 106 -7.92 -1.25 14.28
C THR A 106 -6.58 -1.59 14.95
N GLY A 107 -5.48 -1.68 14.18
CA GLY A 107 -4.19 -2.16 14.66
C GLY A 107 -4.17 -3.64 15.04
N ARG A 108 -5.18 -4.41 14.59
CA ARG A 108 -5.39 -5.81 14.96
C ARG A 108 -5.46 -6.72 13.73
N TYR A 109 -5.17 -8.00 13.92
CA TYR A 109 -5.38 -8.97 12.85
C TYR A 109 -6.84 -8.92 12.36
N PRO A 110 -7.06 -8.92 11.02
CA PRO A 110 -8.43 -8.86 10.47
C PRO A 110 -9.37 -9.93 11.05
N GLY A 111 -8.85 -11.13 11.29
CA GLY A 111 -9.61 -12.26 11.85
C GLY A 111 -10.09 -12.08 13.30
N ARG A 112 -9.78 -10.98 13.97
CA ARG A 112 -10.37 -10.66 15.28
C ARG A 112 -11.77 -10.06 15.20
N LEU A 113 -12.20 -9.65 14.00
CA LEU A 113 -13.50 -9.05 13.77
C LEU A 113 -14.26 -9.83 12.70
N ALA A 114 -15.57 -10.01 12.91
CA ALA A 114 -16.41 -10.69 11.91
C ALA A 114 -16.40 -9.98 10.54
N GLY A 115 -16.31 -8.63 10.52
CA GLY A 115 -16.17 -7.85 9.31
C GLY A 115 -14.81 -8.00 8.59
N GLY A 116 -13.79 -8.49 9.28
CA GLY A 116 -12.48 -8.76 8.69
C GLY A 116 -12.32 -10.18 8.14
N LEU A 117 -13.34 -11.05 8.29
CA LEU A 117 -13.32 -12.42 7.75
C LEU A 117 -13.63 -12.51 6.26
N PRO A 118 -14.55 -11.69 5.66
CA PRO A 118 -14.73 -11.67 4.21
C PRO A 118 -13.47 -11.21 3.50
N GLU A 119 -13.14 -11.88 2.41
CA GLU A 119 -11.87 -11.70 1.70
C GLU A 119 -12.07 -11.47 0.19
N PRO A 120 -12.46 -10.25 -0.23
CA PRO A 120 -12.88 -9.08 0.56
C PRO A 120 -14.40 -9.03 0.84
N ILE A 121 -14.88 -7.98 1.53
CA ILE A 121 -16.33 -7.68 1.63
C ILE A 121 -16.85 -7.35 0.23
N ALA A 122 -17.78 -8.17 -0.28
CA ALA A 122 -18.26 -8.02 -1.65
C ALA A 122 -19.52 -7.15 -1.77
N SER A 123 -20.36 -7.08 -0.73
CA SER A 123 -21.67 -6.42 -0.79
C SER A 123 -22.14 -5.96 0.58
N PRO A 124 -23.12 -5.03 0.64
CA PRO A 124 -23.72 -4.57 1.88
C PRO A 124 -24.24 -5.73 2.76
N ASN A 125 -23.77 -5.80 3.99
CA ASN A 125 -24.16 -6.81 4.96
C ASN A 125 -24.02 -6.25 6.38
N LYS A 126 -25.06 -6.44 7.21
CA LYS A 126 -25.06 -5.97 8.61
C LYS A 126 -24.10 -6.72 9.54
N LEU A 127 -23.52 -7.84 9.11
CA LEU A 127 -22.57 -8.62 9.89
C LEU A 127 -21.11 -8.22 9.57
N HIS A 128 -20.91 -7.50 8.48
CA HIS A 128 -19.56 -7.23 7.96
C HIS A 128 -19.26 -5.73 7.96
N GLY A 129 -18.57 -5.28 8.98
CA GLY A 129 -18.09 -3.91 9.15
C GLY A 129 -17.34 -3.75 10.46
N ILE A 130 -16.72 -2.61 10.69
CA ILE A 130 -16.10 -2.28 11.97
C ILE A 130 -17.23 -1.98 12.97
N PRO A 131 -17.35 -2.74 14.08
CA PRO A 131 -18.36 -2.48 15.10
C PRO A 131 -18.26 -1.06 15.64
N LEU A 132 -19.41 -0.43 15.94
CA LEU A 132 -19.47 0.98 16.34
C LEU A 132 -18.80 1.27 17.70
N ASP A 133 -18.68 0.26 18.53
CA ASP A 133 -18.02 0.31 19.83
C ASP A 133 -16.55 -0.14 19.81
N HIS A 134 -16.05 -0.58 18.63
CA HIS A 134 -14.65 -0.97 18.49
C HIS A 134 -13.77 0.27 18.31
N PRO A 135 -12.71 0.44 19.14
CA PRO A 135 -11.79 1.55 18.96
C PRO A 135 -11.03 1.44 17.63
N THR A 136 -10.88 2.59 16.97
CA THR A 136 -10.14 2.71 15.72
C THR A 136 -8.98 3.68 15.86
N LEU A 137 -8.05 3.68 14.89
CA LEU A 137 -7.01 4.70 14.82
C LEU A 137 -7.59 6.10 14.95
N ALA A 138 -8.67 6.41 14.22
CA ALA A 138 -9.30 7.72 14.26
C ALA A 138 -9.92 8.04 15.63
N SER A 139 -10.70 7.11 16.22
CA SER A 139 -11.33 7.36 17.52
C SER A 139 -10.30 7.57 18.65
N LEU A 140 -9.21 6.78 18.65
CA LEU A 140 -8.13 6.92 19.64
C LEU A 140 -7.33 8.21 19.45
N LEU A 141 -7.17 8.67 18.21
CA LEU A 141 -6.52 9.96 17.92
C LEU A 141 -7.41 11.15 18.31
N LYS A 142 -8.74 11.05 18.14
CA LYS A 142 -9.69 12.08 18.63
C LYS A 142 -9.58 12.28 20.14
N GLU A 143 -9.40 11.22 20.91
CA GLU A 143 -9.14 11.31 22.35
C GLU A 143 -7.85 12.09 22.67
N GLN A 144 -6.95 12.21 21.69
CA GLN A 144 -5.74 13.00 21.79
C GLN A 144 -5.87 14.42 21.22
N GLY A 145 -7.08 14.83 20.81
CA GLY A 145 -7.37 16.15 20.27
C GLY A 145 -7.07 16.29 18.76
N TYR A 146 -7.04 15.20 18.02
CA TYR A 146 -6.93 15.26 16.56
C TYR A 146 -8.30 15.53 15.93
N SER A 147 -8.34 16.36 14.89
CA SER A 147 -9.40 16.29 13.88
C SER A 147 -9.09 15.18 12.88
N THR A 148 -10.14 14.54 12.35
CA THR A 148 -9.95 13.29 11.58
C THR A 148 -10.80 13.29 10.32
N ALA A 149 -10.18 12.97 9.16
CA ALA A 149 -10.88 12.84 7.89
C ALA A 149 -10.46 11.55 7.17
N LEU A 150 -11.38 10.97 6.39
CA LEU A 150 -11.11 9.89 5.46
C LEU A 150 -11.68 10.26 4.09
N PHE A 151 -10.80 10.37 3.10
CA PHE A 151 -11.19 10.64 1.73
C PHE A 151 -10.78 9.49 0.80
N GLY A 152 -11.73 9.04 -0.02
CA GLY A 152 -11.58 7.91 -0.92
C GLY A 152 -12.23 6.62 -0.41
N LYS A 153 -11.62 5.49 -0.70
CA LYS A 153 -12.17 4.15 -0.43
C LYS A 153 -12.20 3.78 1.05
N TRP A 154 -13.40 3.45 1.56
CA TRP A 154 -13.60 2.91 2.91
C TRP A 154 -13.41 1.39 3.00
N HIS A 155 -14.26 0.63 2.37
CA HIS A 155 -14.28 -0.84 2.26
C HIS A 155 -14.27 -1.60 3.61
N CYS A 156 -14.78 -1.00 4.68
CA CYS A 156 -14.90 -1.65 6.01
C CYS A 156 -16.35 -1.65 6.54
N GLY A 157 -17.29 -1.87 5.63
CA GLY A 157 -18.72 -1.93 5.88
C GLY A 157 -19.50 -0.92 5.04
N PHE A 158 -20.83 -0.98 5.10
CA PHE A 158 -21.74 -0.22 4.26
C PHE A 158 -22.87 0.42 5.06
N LEU A 159 -23.42 1.51 4.55
CA LEU A 159 -24.69 2.03 5.03
C LEU A 159 -25.81 0.99 4.86
N PRO A 160 -26.83 1.00 5.72
CA PRO A 160 -27.05 1.93 6.84
C PRO A 160 -26.36 1.53 8.15
N TRP A 161 -25.53 0.49 8.17
CA TRP A 161 -24.98 -0.06 9.41
C TRP A 161 -23.64 0.53 9.79
N TYR A 162 -22.79 0.80 8.82
CA TYR A 162 -21.39 1.18 9.03
C TYR A 162 -21.04 2.40 8.21
N SER A 163 -20.28 3.32 8.82
CA SER A 163 -19.73 4.51 8.19
C SER A 163 -18.43 4.90 8.91
N PRO A 164 -17.44 5.50 8.21
CA PRO A 164 -16.28 6.10 8.84
C PRO A 164 -16.67 7.08 9.96
N THR A 165 -17.68 7.90 9.72
CA THR A 165 -18.15 8.93 10.68
C THR A 165 -18.74 8.36 11.97
N ARG A 166 -19.12 7.08 11.97
CA ARG A 166 -19.64 6.38 13.17
C ARG A 166 -18.55 5.72 14.01
N VAL A 167 -17.34 5.60 13.47
CA VAL A 167 -16.24 4.89 14.13
C VAL A 167 -14.98 5.74 14.28
N GLY A 168 -15.14 7.08 14.31
CA GLY A 168 -14.09 7.99 14.76
C GLY A 168 -13.67 9.07 13.77
N TRP A 169 -13.95 8.97 12.49
CA TRP A 169 -13.67 10.07 11.55
C TRP A 169 -14.71 11.16 11.67
N ASP A 170 -14.28 12.43 11.66
CA ASP A 170 -15.16 13.58 11.71
C ASP A 170 -15.79 13.86 10.34
N GLU A 171 -15.04 13.58 9.27
CA GLU A 171 -15.43 13.81 7.88
C GLU A 171 -15.13 12.58 7.03
N PHE A 172 -16.02 12.30 6.09
CA PHE A 172 -15.85 11.29 5.06
C PHE A 172 -16.26 11.82 3.70
N PHE A 173 -15.44 11.57 2.68
CA PHE A 173 -15.83 11.73 1.29
C PHE A 173 -15.29 10.57 0.47
N GLY A 174 -16.15 9.81 -0.19
CA GLY A 174 -15.69 8.68 -0.99
C GLY A 174 -16.72 7.58 -1.19
N ASN A 175 -16.21 6.35 -1.38
CA ASN A 175 -17.01 5.17 -1.66
C ASN A 175 -16.92 4.13 -0.54
N PHE A 176 -18.01 3.39 -0.33
CA PHE A 176 -18.08 2.30 0.65
C PHE A 176 -17.58 0.97 0.09
N SER A 177 -17.72 0.73 -1.20
CA SER A 177 -17.41 -0.55 -1.86
C SER A 177 -15.91 -0.75 -2.10
N GLY A 178 -15.58 -1.95 -2.60
CA GLY A 178 -14.20 -2.32 -2.96
C GLY A 178 -13.66 -1.66 -4.21
N GLY A 179 -14.52 -1.20 -5.11
CA GLY A 179 -14.13 -0.52 -6.34
C GLY A 179 -15.32 0.10 -7.02
N ILE A 180 -15.09 1.22 -7.67
CA ILE A 180 -16.10 1.99 -8.40
C ILE A 180 -15.54 2.42 -9.75
N ASP A 181 -16.42 2.66 -10.68
CA ASP A 181 -16.13 3.32 -11.94
C ASP A 181 -15.68 4.77 -11.67
N TYR A 182 -14.57 5.19 -12.30
CA TYR A 182 -13.90 6.45 -11.96
C TYR A 182 -14.68 7.69 -12.37
N PHE A 183 -15.63 7.59 -13.29
CA PHE A 183 -16.46 8.71 -13.72
C PHE A 183 -17.90 8.58 -13.30
N SER A 184 -18.53 7.44 -13.54
CA SER A 184 -19.96 7.23 -13.24
C SER A 184 -20.23 6.94 -11.76
N LYS A 185 -19.23 6.55 -11.00
CA LYS A 185 -19.30 6.18 -9.56
C LYS A 185 -20.18 4.97 -9.26
N PHE A 186 -20.55 4.17 -10.26
CA PHE A 186 -21.19 2.90 -9.97
C PHE A 186 -20.20 1.89 -9.43
N SER A 187 -20.57 1.19 -8.36
CA SER A 187 -19.82 0.06 -7.84
C SER A 187 -20.02 -1.19 -8.70
N HIS A 188 -19.14 -2.19 -8.52
CA HIS A 188 -19.27 -3.48 -9.21
C HIS A 188 -20.59 -4.21 -8.96
N ASN A 189 -21.34 -3.80 -7.93
CA ASN A 189 -22.69 -4.30 -7.61
C ASN A 189 -23.82 -3.56 -8.36
N GLY A 190 -23.48 -2.56 -9.17
CA GLY A 190 -24.44 -1.76 -9.91
C GLY A 190 -25.14 -0.68 -9.10
N ALA A 191 -24.73 -0.45 -7.86
CA ALA A 191 -25.21 0.67 -7.04
C ALA A 191 -24.29 1.88 -7.21
N TYR A 192 -24.88 3.07 -7.21
CA TYR A 192 -24.12 4.31 -7.11
C TYR A 192 -23.43 4.40 -5.74
N ASP A 193 -22.20 4.88 -5.67
CA ASP A 193 -21.37 4.76 -4.46
C ASP A 193 -20.42 5.95 -4.28
N LEU A 194 -20.94 7.16 -4.33
CA LEU A 194 -20.21 8.36 -3.93
C LEU A 194 -20.97 9.11 -2.84
N TYR A 195 -20.29 9.35 -1.72
CA TYR A 195 -20.89 9.93 -0.52
C TYR A 195 -20.04 11.05 0.06
N GLU A 196 -20.71 12.05 0.63
CA GLU A 196 -20.13 12.98 1.60
C GLU A 196 -20.77 12.68 2.96
N ASP A 197 -19.97 12.19 3.91
CA ASP A 197 -20.40 11.54 5.13
C ASP A 197 -21.34 10.36 4.84
N GLU A 198 -22.62 10.50 5.13
CA GLU A 198 -23.63 9.47 4.88
C GLU A 198 -24.66 9.89 3.80
N VAL A 199 -24.39 11.01 3.11
CA VAL A 199 -25.28 11.56 2.08
C VAL A 199 -24.69 11.27 0.71
N GLU A 200 -25.48 10.63 -0.16
CA GLU A 200 -25.10 10.43 -1.56
C GLU A 200 -24.95 11.77 -2.26
N VAL A 201 -23.84 11.94 -2.99
CA VAL A 201 -23.54 13.16 -3.75
C VAL A 201 -23.19 12.80 -5.19
N GLU A 202 -23.45 13.69 -6.13
CA GLU A 202 -23.15 13.49 -7.54
C GLU A 202 -21.93 14.33 -7.97
N ASP A 203 -20.91 13.66 -8.50
CA ASP A 203 -19.79 14.29 -9.18
C ASP A 203 -19.27 13.34 -10.26
N LEU A 204 -19.37 13.76 -11.51
CA LEU A 204 -19.01 12.95 -12.70
C LEU A 204 -17.55 13.21 -13.16
N ARG A 205 -16.77 14.03 -12.45
CA ARG A 205 -15.35 14.19 -12.74
C ARG A 205 -14.58 12.91 -12.40
N TYR A 206 -13.33 12.83 -12.83
CA TYR A 206 -12.46 11.69 -12.54
C TYR A 206 -12.25 11.52 -11.03
N TYR A 207 -12.43 10.30 -10.51
CA TYR A 207 -12.51 10.07 -9.06
C TYR A 207 -11.23 10.42 -8.32
N THR A 208 -10.07 10.10 -8.90
CA THR A 208 -8.76 10.43 -8.31
C THR A 208 -8.59 11.96 -8.17
N GLU A 209 -9.07 12.73 -9.14
CA GLU A 209 -9.04 14.20 -9.11
C GLU A 209 -9.88 14.76 -7.95
N ILE A 210 -11.15 14.34 -7.81
CA ILE A 210 -12.02 14.89 -6.75
C ILE A 210 -11.57 14.49 -5.34
N VAL A 211 -11.03 13.29 -5.16
CA VAL A 211 -10.45 12.86 -3.89
C VAL A 211 -9.20 13.68 -3.56
N THR A 212 -8.39 14.00 -4.57
CA THR A 212 -7.21 14.88 -4.42
C THR A 212 -7.61 16.30 -4.03
N GLU A 213 -8.61 16.86 -4.69
CA GLU A 213 -9.15 18.20 -4.38
C GLU A 213 -9.64 18.28 -2.94
N LYS A 214 -10.45 17.29 -2.48
CA LYS A 214 -10.91 17.21 -1.09
C LYS A 214 -9.75 17.15 -0.07
N ALA A 215 -8.68 16.43 -0.40
CA ALA A 215 -7.50 16.35 0.46
C ALA A 215 -6.73 17.70 0.50
N VAL A 216 -6.58 18.37 -0.63
CA VAL A 216 -5.94 19.69 -0.71
C VAL A 216 -6.76 20.72 0.07
N ASP A 217 -8.07 20.78 -0.14
CA ASP A 217 -8.98 21.67 0.57
C ASP A 217 -8.94 21.46 2.09
N PHE A 218 -8.86 20.19 2.54
CA PHE A 218 -8.71 19.86 3.96
C PHE A 218 -7.40 20.41 4.51
N ILE A 219 -6.27 20.19 3.82
CA ILE A 219 -4.94 20.63 4.27
C ILE A 219 -4.83 22.16 4.32
N GLU A 220 -5.50 22.85 3.39
CA GLU A 220 -5.45 24.34 3.29
C GLU A 220 -6.34 25.05 4.30
N ARG A 221 -7.16 24.34 5.07
CA ARG A 221 -7.93 24.92 6.18
C ARG A 221 -7.01 25.40 7.30
N ASP A 222 -7.50 26.33 8.11
CA ASP A 222 -6.84 26.76 9.35
C ASP A 222 -7.06 25.72 10.45
N HIS A 223 -6.06 24.86 10.66
CA HIS A 223 -6.09 23.84 11.70
C HIS A 223 -5.46 24.36 13.00
N GLN A 224 -6.24 24.40 14.08
CA GLN A 224 -5.73 24.75 15.42
C GLN A 224 -5.14 23.54 16.14
N ASP A 225 -5.64 22.36 15.83
CA ASP A 225 -5.26 21.07 16.39
C ASP A 225 -4.53 20.20 15.34
N PRO A 226 -3.75 19.18 15.78
CA PRO A 226 -3.19 18.21 14.86
C PRO A 226 -4.31 17.41 14.18
N TRP A 227 -4.05 16.89 13.00
CA TRP A 227 -5.05 16.16 12.24
C TRP A 227 -4.55 14.80 11.72
N LEU A 228 -5.49 13.88 11.52
CA LEU A 228 -5.35 12.65 10.74
C LEU A 228 -6.12 12.81 9.43
N LEU A 229 -5.45 12.63 8.31
CA LEU A 229 -6.08 12.43 7.01
C LEU A 229 -5.72 11.04 6.48
N ASN A 230 -6.71 10.14 6.42
CA ASN A 230 -6.63 8.93 5.63
C ASN A 230 -7.03 9.27 4.19
N LEU A 231 -6.07 9.20 3.26
CA LEU A 231 -6.26 9.48 1.85
C LEU A 231 -6.14 8.16 1.07
N ASN A 232 -7.28 7.56 0.75
CA ASN A 232 -7.37 6.20 0.25
C ASN A 232 -7.78 6.21 -1.22
N PHE A 233 -6.82 6.30 -2.11
CA PHE A 233 -7.09 6.22 -3.54
C PHE A 233 -7.61 4.82 -3.90
N THR A 234 -8.55 4.77 -4.85
CA THR A 234 -8.95 3.52 -5.51
C THR A 234 -7.98 3.16 -6.64
N THR A 235 -7.18 4.11 -7.09
CA THR A 235 -6.19 3.96 -8.14
C THR A 235 -5.00 3.10 -7.67
N PRO A 236 -4.51 2.13 -8.51
CA PRO A 236 -4.94 1.76 -9.86
C PRO A 236 -5.89 0.56 -9.98
N HIS A 237 -6.79 0.32 -9.00
CA HIS A 237 -7.78 -0.76 -9.04
C HIS A 237 -8.69 -0.67 -10.27
N TRP A 238 -9.23 -1.79 -10.73
CA TRP A 238 -10.21 -1.80 -11.83
C TRP A 238 -11.51 -1.03 -11.46
N PRO A 239 -12.28 -0.58 -12.50
CA PRO A 239 -12.03 -0.67 -13.93
C PRO A 239 -10.79 0.16 -14.32
N TRP A 240 -10.01 -0.33 -15.30
CA TRP A 240 -8.81 0.39 -15.73
C TRP A 240 -9.18 1.54 -16.64
N GLU A 241 -9.23 2.73 -16.06
CA GLU A 241 -9.63 3.98 -16.66
C GLU A 241 -8.69 5.08 -16.20
N GLY A 242 -7.97 5.68 -17.13
CA GLY A 242 -7.18 6.88 -16.88
C GLY A 242 -8.06 8.15 -16.92
N PRO A 243 -7.48 9.32 -16.62
CA PRO A 243 -8.23 10.59 -16.57
C PRO A 243 -8.89 10.99 -17.91
N ASP A 244 -8.41 10.45 -19.03
CA ASP A 244 -8.94 10.74 -20.37
C ASP A 244 -9.87 9.62 -20.91
N ASP A 245 -10.14 8.55 -20.14
CA ASP A 245 -10.87 7.36 -20.58
C ASP A 245 -12.38 7.42 -20.23
N ARG A 246 -13.00 8.62 -20.29
CA ARG A 246 -14.43 8.78 -20.03
C ARG A 246 -15.30 7.91 -20.96
N ASP A 247 -14.93 7.78 -22.22
CA ASP A 247 -15.67 6.98 -23.19
C ASP A 247 -15.72 5.50 -22.78
N VAL A 248 -14.66 4.99 -22.14
CA VAL A 248 -14.60 3.63 -21.58
C VAL A 248 -15.59 3.49 -20.43
N SER A 249 -15.62 4.44 -19.50
CA SER A 249 -16.59 4.48 -18.40
C SER A 249 -18.03 4.53 -18.90
N ASP A 250 -18.30 5.36 -19.91
CA ASP A 250 -19.64 5.49 -20.51
C ASP A 250 -20.09 4.16 -21.13
N GLU A 251 -19.21 3.43 -21.83
CA GLU A 251 -19.47 2.10 -22.37
C GLU A 251 -19.74 1.08 -21.25
N LEU A 252 -18.87 0.98 -20.25
CA LEU A 252 -19.00 0.05 -19.13
C LEU A 252 -20.28 0.32 -18.33
N THR A 253 -20.60 1.59 -18.12
CA THR A 253 -21.82 2.02 -17.43
C THR A 253 -23.08 1.69 -18.24
N ALA A 254 -23.06 1.83 -19.55
CA ALA A 254 -24.17 1.41 -20.41
C ALA A 254 -24.41 -0.10 -20.32
N ARG A 255 -23.36 -0.92 -20.46
CA ARG A 255 -23.42 -2.39 -20.29
C ARG A 255 -23.93 -2.80 -18.91
N LEU A 256 -23.51 -2.10 -17.85
CA LEU A 256 -23.99 -2.32 -16.49
C LEU A 256 -25.50 -2.06 -16.39
N LYS A 257 -25.98 -0.95 -16.95
CA LYS A 257 -27.41 -0.58 -16.97
C LYS A 257 -28.26 -1.53 -17.82
N ASP A 258 -27.66 -2.14 -18.85
CA ASP A 258 -28.30 -3.19 -19.66
C ASP A 258 -28.33 -4.56 -18.93
N GLY A 259 -27.81 -4.64 -17.71
CA GLY A 259 -27.86 -5.83 -16.84
C GLY A 259 -26.67 -6.77 -16.96
N GLU A 260 -25.58 -6.37 -17.60
CA GLU A 260 -24.35 -7.17 -17.67
C GLU A 260 -23.65 -7.19 -16.30
N SER A 261 -23.75 -8.33 -15.61
CA SER A 261 -23.14 -8.48 -14.29
C SER A 261 -21.62 -8.58 -14.37
N GLY A 262 -20.92 -7.87 -13.45
CA GLY A 262 -19.48 -7.94 -13.32
C GLY A 262 -18.69 -7.23 -14.44
N VAL A 263 -19.37 -6.43 -15.26
CA VAL A 263 -18.71 -5.66 -16.34
C VAL A 263 -17.65 -4.73 -15.81
N LEU A 264 -17.85 -4.12 -14.63
CA LEU A 264 -16.87 -3.22 -13.99
C LEU A 264 -15.60 -3.92 -13.50
N PHE A 265 -15.53 -5.25 -13.45
CA PHE A 265 -14.25 -5.95 -13.30
C PHE A 265 -13.32 -5.73 -14.52
N HIS A 266 -13.87 -5.23 -15.61
CA HIS A 266 -13.17 -4.84 -16.83
C HIS A 266 -12.22 -5.93 -17.36
N ARG A 267 -12.70 -7.18 -17.36
CA ARG A 267 -11.88 -8.35 -17.70
C ARG A 267 -11.52 -8.43 -19.18
N ASP A 268 -12.33 -7.82 -20.01
CA ASP A 268 -12.22 -7.74 -21.47
C ASP A 268 -11.51 -6.47 -21.97
N GLY A 269 -11.13 -5.56 -21.06
CA GLY A 269 -10.48 -4.29 -21.39
C GLY A 269 -9.27 -3.95 -20.54
N GLY A 270 -8.91 -2.68 -20.57
CA GLY A 270 -7.70 -2.16 -19.97
C GLY A 270 -6.43 -2.56 -20.73
N SER A 271 -5.34 -1.93 -20.39
CA SER A 271 -4.02 -2.20 -20.95
C SER A 271 -2.92 -1.83 -19.97
N LEU A 272 -1.69 -2.31 -20.20
CA LEU A 272 -0.53 -1.85 -19.44
C LEU A 272 -0.30 -0.34 -19.60
N ALA A 273 -0.64 0.23 -20.77
CA ALA A 273 -0.53 1.67 -21.01
C ALA A 273 -1.54 2.45 -20.15
N THR A 274 -2.80 2.00 -20.08
CA THR A 274 -3.82 2.58 -19.20
C THR A 274 -3.42 2.48 -17.74
N TYR A 275 -2.98 1.30 -17.29
CA TYR A 275 -2.50 1.07 -15.93
C TYR A 275 -1.36 2.02 -15.56
N LYS A 276 -0.37 2.17 -16.47
CA LYS A 276 0.73 3.12 -16.31
C LYS A 276 0.22 4.54 -16.14
N THR A 277 -0.71 4.99 -17.00
CA THR A 277 -1.32 6.33 -16.92
C THR A 277 -1.99 6.53 -15.55
N MET A 278 -2.74 5.54 -15.06
CA MET A 278 -3.38 5.60 -13.74
C MET A 278 -2.35 5.76 -12.61
N VAL A 279 -1.27 4.99 -12.60
CA VAL A 279 -0.23 5.09 -11.57
C VAL A 279 0.52 6.42 -11.64
N GLU A 280 0.82 6.91 -12.85
CA GLU A 280 1.46 8.22 -13.03
C GLU A 280 0.52 9.38 -12.60
N ASP A 281 -0.80 9.26 -12.81
CA ASP A 281 -1.80 10.22 -12.33
C ASP A 281 -1.92 10.19 -10.80
N LEU A 282 -1.91 8.99 -10.19
CA LEU A 282 -1.83 8.84 -8.73
C LEU A 282 -0.61 9.58 -8.15
N ASP A 283 0.56 9.42 -8.79
CA ASP A 283 1.78 10.12 -8.36
C ASP A 283 1.63 11.65 -8.46
N GLN A 284 1.02 12.16 -9.55
CA GLN A 284 0.74 13.59 -9.70
C GLN A 284 -0.23 14.11 -8.63
N SER A 285 -1.26 13.33 -8.32
CA SER A 285 -2.24 13.60 -7.26
C SER A 285 -1.58 13.71 -5.88
N ILE A 286 -0.75 12.72 -5.53
CA ILE A 286 0.05 12.76 -4.29
C ILE A 286 0.98 13.98 -4.29
N GLY A 287 1.57 14.30 -5.44
CA GLY A 287 2.38 15.52 -5.61
C GLY A 287 1.60 16.81 -5.34
N GLN A 288 0.32 16.89 -5.69
CA GLN A 288 -0.53 18.05 -5.39
C GLN A 288 -0.77 18.17 -3.87
N VAL A 289 -1.07 17.06 -3.21
CA VAL A 289 -1.30 17.00 -1.76
C VAL A 289 -0.04 17.40 -0.98
N VAL A 290 1.13 16.89 -1.36
CA VAL A 290 2.41 17.26 -0.71
C VAL A 290 2.72 18.76 -0.94
N ARG A 291 2.46 19.27 -2.14
CA ARG A 291 2.60 20.73 -2.40
C ARG A 291 1.65 21.58 -1.55
N ALA A 292 0.44 21.11 -1.23
CA ALA A 292 -0.45 21.82 -0.30
C ALA A 292 0.17 21.92 1.11
N LEU A 293 0.79 20.83 1.61
CA LEU A 293 1.55 20.85 2.87
C LEU A 293 2.73 21.83 2.83
N GLU A 294 3.41 21.96 1.68
CA GLU A 294 4.51 22.91 1.49
C GLU A 294 3.99 24.35 1.51
N ARG A 295 2.92 24.65 0.74
CA ARG A 295 2.34 26.00 0.67
C ARG A 295 1.81 26.50 2.01
N THR A 296 1.20 25.62 2.80
CA THR A 296 0.67 25.94 4.13
C THR A 296 1.73 25.89 5.24
N GLY A 297 2.98 25.51 4.92
CA GLY A 297 4.06 25.38 5.89
C GLY A 297 3.94 24.18 6.83
N GLN A 298 2.98 23.28 6.61
CA GLN A 298 2.69 22.15 7.49
C GLN A 298 3.60 20.92 7.25
N LEU A 299 4.36 20.87 6.14
CA LEU A 299 5.13 19.67 5.76
C LEU A 299 6.09 19.19 6.85
N ARG A 300 6.73 20.10 7.58
CA ARG A 300 7.67 19.76 8.67
C ARG A 300 6.98 19.21 9.93
N ASP A 301 5.73 19.52 10.09
CA ASP A 301 4.89 19.09 11.22
C ASP A 301 4.04 17.86 10.86
N THR A 302 4.20 17.32 9.64
CA THR A 302 3.39 16.21 9.12
C THR A 302 4.26 14.97 8.89
N VAL A 303 3.80 13.84 9.42
CA VAL A 303 4.24 12.49 9.01
C VAL A 303 3.44 12.15 7.76
N VAL A 304 4.13 11.93 6.64
CA VAL A 304 3.54 11.46 5.39
C VAL A 304 3.87 9.98 5.22
N PHE A 305 2.87 9.15 5.24
CA PHE A 305 2.96 7.71 5.03
C PHE A 305 2.28 7.34 3.72
N PHE A 306 2.93 6.49 2.93
CA PHE A 306 2.37 5.90 1.71
C PHE A 306 2.58 4.39 1.72
N ALA A 307 1.54 3.61 1.37
CA ALA A 307 1.63 2.18 1.09
C ALA A 307 0.56 1.73 0.08
N SER A 308 0.70 0.51 -0.47
CA SER A 308 -0.41 -0.19 -1.08
C SER A 308 -1.18 -1.00 -0.03
N ASP A 309 -2.46 -1.22 -0.23
CA ASP A 309 -3.28 -2.01 0.68
C ASP A 309 -3.11 -3.53 0.50
N ASN A 310 -2.67 -3.99 -0.65
CA ASN A 310 -2.24 -5.37 -0.93
C ASN A 310 -1.31 -5.39 -2.15
N GLY A 311 -0.78 -6.56 -2.47
CA GLY A 311 0.01 -6.76 -3.68
C GLY A 311 -0.80 -6.52 -4.94
N GLY A 312 -0.10 -6.28 -6.04
CA GLY A 312 -0.70 -5.88 -7.30
C GLY A 312 -1.56 -6.96 -7.95
N GLU A 313 -2.44 -6.50 -8.84
CA GLU A 313 -3.30 -7.34 -9.67
C GLU A 313 -2.85 -7.30 -11.14
N ARG A 314 -3.76 -7.54 -12.07
CA ARG A 314 -3.51 -7.50 -13.51
C ARG A 314 -2.83 -6.19 -13.92
N PHE A 315 -1.84 -6.27 -14.79
CA PHE A 315 -0.97 -5.22 -15.29
C PHE A 315 0.09 -4.71 -14.29
N SER A 316 -0.02 -5.00 -12.99
CA SER A 316 0.95 -4.57 -12.00
C SER A 316 2.27 -5.33 -12.08
N ASN A 317 3.33 -4.74 -11.57
CA ASN A 317 4.65 -5.34 -11.48
C ASN A 317 5.01 -5.63 -10.02
N VAL A 318 5.08 -6.91 -9.69
CA VAL A 318 5.47 -7.38 -8.34
C VAL A 318 6.93 -7.89 -8.29
N TRP A 319 7.70 -7.71 -9.38
CA TRP A 319 9.09 -8.17 -9.43
C TRP A 319 9.93 -7.66 -8.25
N PRO A 320 10.79 -8.51 -7.62
CA PRO A 320 11.18 -9.88 -8.03
C PRO A 320 10.28 -10.98 -7.45
N PHE A 321 9.20 -10.67 -6.78
CA PHE A 321 8.40 -11.60 -5.98
C PHE A 321 7.51 -12.51 -6.84
N THR A 322 7.08 -13.61 -6.24
CA THR A 322 6.11 -14.55 -6.80
C THR A 322 4.71 -14.24 -6.27
N GLY A 323 3.68 -14.57 -7.03
CA GLY A 323 2.28 -14.37 -6.65
C GLY A 323 1.77 -12.95 -6.98
N ALA A 324 0.55 -12.68 -6.53
CA ALA A 324 -0.18 -11.44 -6.74
C ALA A 324 -1.30 -11.33 -5.70
N LYS A 325 -2.14 -10.31 -5.78
CA LYS A 325 -3.38 -10.15 -5.01
C LYS A 325 -4.12 -11.48 -4.84
N SER A 326 -4.71 -11.72 -3.69
CA SER A 326 -5.39 -12.97 -3.30
C SER A 326 -4.47 -14.17 -3.02
N GLY A 327 -3.14 -14.00 -3.06
CA GLY A 327 -2.16 -15.02 -2.70
C GLY A 327 -1.28 -14.58 -1.52
N LEU A 328 -0.82 -15.54 -0.71
CA LEU A 328 0.07 -15.25 0.43
C LEU A 328 1.57 -15.41 0.09
N ASN A 329 1.92 -15.60 -1.18
CA ASN A 329 3.28 -15.38 -1.64
C ASN A 329 3.70 -13.93 -1.48
N GLU A 330 5.01 -13.65 -1.50
CA GLU A 330 5.56 -12.30 -1.32
C GLU A 330 4.85 -11.26 -2.22
N GLY A 331 4.62 -11.56 -3.50
CA GLY A 331 3.97 -10.65 -4.45
C GLY A 331 2.52 -10.28 -4.12
N GLY A 332 1.85 -11.05 -3.26
CA GLY A 332 0.48 -10.75 -2.83
C GLY A 332 0.39 -9.93 -1.55
N ILE A 333 1.44 -9.94 -0.71
CA ILE A 333 1.43 -9.31 0.61
C ILE A 333 2.54 -8.30 0.84
N ARG A 334 3.67 -8.36 0.11
CA ARG A 334 4.76 -7.40 0.22
C ARG A 334 4.48 -6.19 -0.66
N VAL A 335 4.44 -5.00 -0.04
CA VAL A 335 3.92 -3.78 -0.65
C VAL A 335 4.93 -2.63 -0.58
N PRO A 336 4.93 -1.72 -1.58
CA PRO A 336 5.75 -0.53 -1.50
C PRO A 336 5.29 0.32 -0.32
N THR A 337 6.24 0.77 0.51
CA THR A 337 5.93 1.55 1.72
C THR A 337 6.98 2.61 1.96
N ILE A 338 6.54 3.85 2.15
CA ILE A 338 7.38 5.02 2.37
C ILE A 338 6.87 5.77 3.61
N LEU A 339 7.78 6.15 4.50
CA LEU A 339 7.50 7.05 5.61
C LEU A 339 8.43 8.27 5.53
N SER A 340 7.85 9.45 5.45
CA SER A 340 8.59 10.71 5.43
C SER A 340 8.14 11.65 6.54
N TRP A 341 9.09 12.25 7.23
CA TRP A 341 8.86 13.36 8.16
C TRP A 341 10.00 14.36 8.01
N PRO A 342 9.90 15.27 7.04
CA PRO A 342 10.97 16.19 6.68
C PRO A 342 11.42 17.06 7.85
N GLY A 343 12.74 17.11 8.07
CA GLY A 343 13.34 17.85 9.20
C GLY A 343 13.35 17.08 10.53
N THR A 344 12.68 15.94 10.62
CA THR A 344 12.66 15.07 11.79
C THR A 344 13.35 13.76 11.52
N LEU A 345 12.96 13.03 10.49
CA LEU A 345 13.66 11.81 10.06
C LEU A 345 14.72 12.14 9.00
N PRO A 346 15.85 11.42 8.99
CA PRO A 346 16.84 11.57 7.94
C PRO A 346 16.26 11.06 6.60
N GLY A 347 16.53 11.79 5.53
CA GLY A 347 16.17 11.37 4.18
C GLY A 347 17.10 10.31 3.60
N ARG A 348 16.68 9.73 2.45
CA ARG A 348 17.44 8.74 1.65
C ARG A 348 17.82 7.47 2.43
N GLN A 349 16.94 7.05 3.31
CA GLN A 349 17.15 5.83 4.09
C GLN A 349 16.36 4.66 3.47
N VAL A 350 16.95 3.47 3.53
CA VAL A 350 16.29 2.22 3.15
C VAL A 350 16.30 1.30 4.36
N SER A 351 15.12 0.80 4.73
CA SER A 351 14.97 -0.17 5.82
C SER A 351 14.48 -1.50 5.27
N ASP A 352 15.16 -2.56 5.64
CA ASP A 352 14.80 -3.96 5.45
C ASP A 352 14.15 -4.58 6.70
N GLU A 353 13.81 -3.75 7.69
CA GLU A 353 13.10 -4.20 8.88
C GLU A 353 11.69 -4.65 8.51
N PRO A 354 11.31 -5.91 8.77
CA PRO A 354 9.97 -6.40 8.49
C PRO A 354 8.91 -5.62 9.28
N ALA A 355 7.90 -5.09 8.57
CA ALA A 355 6.79 -4.36 9.16
C ALA A 355 5.49 -4.77 8.48
N VAL A 356 4.40 -4.79 9.21
CA VAL A 356 3.06 -5.11 8.69
C VAL A 356 2.08 -3.97 8.95
N THR A 357 0.97 -3.92 8.24
CA THR A 357 -0.02 -2.82 8.34
C THR A 357 -0.41 -2.48 9.78
N THR A 358 -0.57 -3.47 10.65
CA THR A 358 -0.94 -3.26 12.06
C THR A 358 0.14 -2.52 12.86
N ASP A 359 1.41 -2.64 12.48
CA ASP A 359 2.54 -1.93 13.11
C ASP A 359 2.47 -0.42 12.86
N TRP A 360 1.95 -0.03 11.69
CA TRP A 360 1.78 1.39 11.37
C TRP A 360 0.74 2.05 12.27
N THR A 361 -0.35 1.36 12.57
CA THR A 361 -1.35 1.85 13.54
C THR A 361 -0.73 2.06 14.91
N ALA A 362 -0.01 1.06 15.43
CA ALA A 362 0.72 1.17 16.69
C ALA A 362 1.72 2.34 16.67
N THR A 363 2.40 2.54 15.53
CA THR A 363 3.36 3.63 15.33
C THR A 363 2.67 4.99 15.37
N PHE A 364 1.57 5.17 14.65
CA PHE A 364 0.84 6.44 14.61
C PHE A 364 0.26 6.79 15.97
N LEU A 365 -0.30 5.82 16.70
CA LEU A 365 -0.80 6.02 18.07
C LEU A 365 0.34 6.47 18.99
N GLU A 366 1.49 5.81 18.97
CA GLU A 366 2.64 6.22 19.79
C GLU A 366 3.16 7.60 19.40
N LEU A 367 3.20 7.94 18.10
CA LEU A 367 3.60 9.27 17.62
C LEU A 367 2.65 10.37 18.14
N ALA A 368 1.38 10.07 18.24
CA ALA A 368 0.36 10.98 18.76
C ALA A 368 0.30 11.00 20.30
N GLY A 369 0.98 10.08 20.98
CA GLY A 369 0.89 9.90 22.43
C GLY A 369 -0.42 9.26 22.87
N ALA A 370 -1.11 8.56 21.98
CA ALA A 370 -2.31 7.80 22.25
C ALA A 370 -1.98 6.45 22.91
N THR A 371 -2.84 6.00 23.79
CA THR A 371 -2.74 4.67 24.42
C THR A 371 -3.78 3.76 23.79
N PRO A 372 -3.42 2.56 23.35
CA PRO A 372 -4.39 1.56 22.89
C PRO A 372 -5.41 1.23 23.98
N ALA A 373 -6.65 0.94 23.59
CA ALA A 373 -7.68 0.53 24.54
C ALA A 373 -7.32 -0.83 25.16
N GLN A 374 -7.44 -0.94 26.50
CA GLN A 374 -6.98 -2.11 27.25
C GLN A 374 -7.71 -3.40 26.83
N ASP A 375 -9.02 -3.30 26.53
CA ASP A 375 -9.84 -4.45 26.12
C ASP A 375 -9.65 -4.83 24.65
N TYR A 376 -8.93 -4.02 23.90
CA TYR A 376 -8.64 -4.21 22.48
C TYR A 376 -7.12 -4.10 22.19
N PRO A 377 -6.31 -5.03 22.74
CA PRO A 377 -4.86 -4.97 22.54
C PRO A 377 -4.52 -5.03 21.07
N LEU A 378 -3.51 -4.25 20.67
CA LEU A 378 -3.01 -4.26 19.32
C LEU A 378 -2.25 -5.56 19.03
N ASP A 379 -2.32 -6.05 17.78
CA ASP A 379 -1.44 -7.12 17.29
C ASP A 379 -0.15 -6.54 16.68
N GLY A 380 -0.20 -5.27 16.26
CA GLY A 380 0.97 -4.56 15.73
C GLY A 380 1.87 -4.01 16.84
N THR A 381 3.14 -3.83 16.52
CA THR A 381 4.15 -3.25 17.40
C THR A 381 4.74 -1.99 16.76
N SER A 382 4.83 -0.92 17.55
CA SER A 382 5.32 0.38 17.09
C SER A 382 6.74 0.35 16.56
N LEU A 383 6.97 1.05 15.44
CA LEU A 383 8.28 1.29 14.83
C LEU A 383 9.00 2.52 15.41
N VAL A 384 8.40 3.25 16.36
CA VAL A 384 9.02 4.43 16.98
C VAL A 384 10.38 4.10 17.64
N PRO A 385 10.56 2.98 18.35
CA PRO A 385 11.89 2.59 18.85
C PRO A 385 12.95 2.40 17.77
N LEU A 386 12.56 1.88 16.61
CA LEU A 386 13.44 1.77 15.43
C LEU A 386 13.73 3.16 14.86
N LEU A 387 12.68 3.92 14.53
CA LEU A 387 12.78 5.20 13.81
C LEU A 387 13.52 6.29 14.61
N PHE A 388 13.33 6.33 15.93
CA PHE A 388 13.83 7.40 16.79
C PHE A 388 14.79 6.92 17.89
N GLY A 389 14.62 5.70 18.37
CA GLY A 389 15.35 5.14 19.50
C GLY A 389 16.71 4.53 19.15
N GLY A 390 16.97 4.29 17.87
CA GLY A 390 18.15 3.62 17.42
C GLY A 390 18.25 2.15 17.88
N ARG A 391 17.10 1.52 18.14
CA ARG A 391 17.02 0.12 18.59
C ARG A 391 16.41 -0.73 17.49
N PRO A 392 17.08 -1.83 17.09
CA PRO A 392 16.44 -2.83 16.24
C PRO A 392 15.21 -3.39 16.95
N ARG A 393 14.25 -3.86 16.18
CA ARG A 393 13.08 -4.58 16.71
C ARG A 393 13.51 -5.95 17.23
N GLU A 394 12.79 -6.44 18.21
CA GLU A 394 12.80 -7.88 18.49
C GLU A 394 12.12 -8.62 17.34
N THR A 395 12.65 -9.80 17.02
CA THR A 395 12.06 -10.64 15.96
C THR A 395 10.61 -10.95 16.31
N GLN A 396 9.71 -10.62 15.40
CA GLN A 396 8.28 -10.86 15.54
C GLN A 396 7.80 -11.94 14.59
N ASP A 397 6.68 -12.56 14.96
CA ASP A 397 5.91 -13.40 14.06
C ASP A 397 4.95 -12.49 13.28
N LEU A 398 5.14 -12.40 11.96
CA LEU A 398 4.18 -11.78 11.06
C LEU A 398 3.24 -12.87 10.56
N PHE A 399 1.95 -12.67 10.73
CA PHE A 399 0.92 -13.69 10.52
C PHE A 399 -0.05 -13.29 9.41
N TRP A 400 -0.38 -14.25 8.55
CA TRP A 400 -1.44 -14.13 7.54
C TRP A 400 -2.24 -15.42 7.41
N ARG A 401 -3.52 -15.25 7.09
CA ARG A 401 -4.39 -16.31 6.59
C ARG A 401 -5.30 -15.73 5.52
N MET A 402 -5.66 -16.53 4.54
CA MET A 402 -6.60 -16.16 3.50
C MET A 402 -7.15 -17.40 2.79
N ARG A 403 -8.47 -17.63 2.79
CA ARG A 403 -9.15 -18.67 2.02
C ARG A 403 -8.49 -20.05 2.11
N GLY A 404 -8.04 -20.46 3.26
CA GLY A 404 -7.33 -21.73 3.45
C GLY A 404 -5.83 -21.68 3.16
N GLN A 405 -5.29 -20.54 2.69
CA GLN A 405 -3.86 -20.28 2.66
C GLN A 405 -3.39 -19.82 4.05
N ARG A 406 -2.16 -20.13 4.40
CA ARG A 406 -1.55 -19.78 5.68
C ARG A 406 -0.14 -19.27 5.45
N ALA A 407 0.26 -18.22 6.14
CA ALA A 407 1.64 -17.79 6.13
C ALA A 407 2.06 -17.22 7.48
N LEU A 408 3.33 -17.47 7.85
CA LEU A 408 3.98 -16.84 8.98
C LEU A 408 5.43 -16.56 8.62
N ARG A 409 5.88 -15.33 8.86
CA ARG A 409 7.28 -14.94 8.72
C ARG A 409 7.89 -14.69 10.09
N ARG A 410 9.05 -15.29 10.36
CA ARG A 410 9.90 -15.01 11.52
C ARG A 410 11.33 -14.75 11.06
N GLY A 411 11.80 -13.54 11.18
CA GLY A 411 13.08 -13.13 10.62
C GLY A 411 13.13 -13.33 9.11
N SER A 412 14.09 -14.12 8.60
CA SER A 412 14.16 -14.48 7.18
C SER A 412 13.31 -15.69 6.79
N LEU A 413 12.87 -16.50 7.76
CA LEU A 413 12.12 -17.70 7.46
C LEU A 413 10.63 -17.42 7.28
N LYS A 414 10.06 -18.02 6.24
CA LYS A 414 8.64 -17.96 5.93
C LYS A 414 8.04 -19.35 5.76
N TYR A 415 7.09 -19.68 6.63
CA TYR A 415 6.13 -20.75 6.44
C TYR A 415 5.03 -20.29 5.49
N LEU A 416 4.68 -21.13 4.52
CA LEU A 416 3.59 -20.87 3.59
C LEU A 416 2.84 -22.18 3.34
N GLN A 417 1.51 -22.19 3.48
CA GLN A 417 0.67 -23.31 3.05
C GLN A 417 -0.20 -22.87 1.88
N LEU A 418 -0.09 -23.60 0.79
CA LEU A 418 -0.91 -23.44 -0.41
C LEU A 418 -1.55 -24.79 -0.75
N ASP A 419 -2.85 -24.79 -1.03
CA ASP A 419 -3.60 -26.00 -1.41
C ASP A 419 -3.36 -27.18 -0.47
N GLY A 420 -3.23 -26.90 0.83
CA GLY A 420 -2.98 -27.90 1.87
C GLY A 420 -1.54 -28.41 1.95
N THR A 421 -0.63 -27.93 1.11
CA THR A 421 0.80 -28.30 1.13
C THR A 421 1.61 -27.25 1.88
N ASP A 422 2.43 -27.69 2.82
CA ASP A 422 3.31 -26.84 3.62
C ASP A 422 4.66 -26.63 2.92
N HIS A 423 5.12 -25.39 2.89
CA HIS A 423 6.39 -24.94 2.33
C HIS A 423 7.16 -24.11 3.36
N LEU A 424 8.48 -24.08 3.22
CA LEU A 424 9.38 -23.24 4.01
C LEU A 424 10.38 -22.55 3.10
N TYR A 425 10.52 -21.23 3.23
CA TYR A 425 11.47 -20.44 2.46
C TYR A 425 12.38 -19.61 3.37
N ASP A 426 13.61 -19.37 2.92
CA ASP A 426 14.51 -18.39 3.54
C ASP A 426 14.58 -17.16 2.62
N LEU A 427 13.85 -16.11 2.97
CA LEU A 427 13.70 -14.90 2.16
C LEU A 427 15.01 -14.09 2.05
N SER A 428 16.03 -14.38 2.87
CA SER A 428 17.34 -13.74 2.72
C SER A 428 18.13 -14.28 1.51
N GLU A 429 17.83 -15.52 1.08
CA GLU A 429 18.48 -16.20 -0.03
C GLU A 429 17.52 -16.38 -1.23
N ASP A 430 16.23 -16.47 -0.96
CA ASP A 430 15.19 -16.79 -1.94
C ASP A 430 13.92 -15.95 -1.76
N VAL A 431 14.01 -14.68 -2.11
CA VAL A 431 12.84 -13.76 -2.08
C VAL A 431 11.74 -14.16 -3.07
N ARG A 432 12.03 -15.11 -3.97
CA ARG A 432 11.10 -15.58 -5.01
C ARG A 432 10.31 -16.81 -4.60
N GLU A 433 10.58 -17.35 -3.43
CA GLU A 433 9.88 -18.53 -2.91
C GLU A 433 9.93 -19.75 -3.89
N GLN A 434 11.12 -20.02 -4.45
CA GLN A 434 11.34 -21.10 -5.42
C GLN A 434 12.14 -22.28 -4.85
N ALA A 435 12.88 -22.09 -3.78
CA ALA A 435 13.74 -23.07 -3.15
C ALA A 435 13.12 -23.59 -1.83
N ASP A 436 12.13 -24.47 -1.93
CA ASP A 436 11.43 -25.04 -0.77
C ASP A 436 12.38 -25.84 0.14
N LEU A 437 12.49 -25.41 1.39
CA LEU A 437 13.31 -25.99 2.44
C LEU A 437 12.55 -26.98 3.34
N ALA A 438 11.25 -27.22 3.13
CA ALA A 438 10.41 -28.02 4.02
C ALA A 438 11.01 -29.40 4.33
N ARG A 439 11.62 -30.06 3.31
CA ARG A 439 12.27 -31.37 3.49
C ARG A 439 13.65 -31.29 4.14
N LYS A 440 14.35 -30.15 3.98
CA LYS A 440 15.71 -29.96 4.51
C LYS A 440 15.72 -29.44 5.95
N ARG A 441 14.68 -28.68 6.31
CA ARG A 441 14.53 -28.01 7.60
C ARG A 441 13.16 -28.31 8.24
N PRO A 442 12.81 -29.59 8.47
CA PRO A 442 11.49 -29.98 8.96
C PRO A 442 11.17 -29.46 10.36
N GLU A 443 12.19 -29.24 11.20
CA GLU A 443 12.02 -28.72 12.56
C GLU A 443 11.61 -27.24 12.52
N ASP A 444 12.25 -26.43 11.68
CA ASP A 444 11.88 -25.00 11.49
C ASP A 444 10.46 -24.89 10.91
N LEU A 445 10.13 -25.74 9.93
CA LEU A 445 8.77 -25.79 9.38
C LEU A 445 7.73 -26.09 10.47
N ALA A 446 8.00 -27.11 11.30
CA ALA A 446 7.09 -27.49 12.38
C ALA A 446 6.94 -26.36 13.41
N GLU A 447 8.04 -25.66 13.74
CA GLU A 447 8.03 -24.55 14.69
C GLU A 447 7.19 -23.38 14.18
N LEU A 448 7.42 -22.93 12.93
CA LEU A 448 6.68 -21.81 12.35
C LEU A 448 5.20 -22.15 12.15
N ARG A 449 4.89 -23.37 11.72
CA ARG A 449 3.53 -23.86 11.62
C ARG A 449 2.82 -23.83 12.97
N ALA A 450 3.46 -24.36 14.03
CA ALA A 450 2.91 -24.34 15.37
C ALA A 450 2.74 -22.89 15.91
N ALA A 451 3.62 -21.97 15.52
CA ALA A 451 3.48 -20.54 15.84
C ALA A 451 2.25 -19.94 15.14
N TRP A 452 2.04 -20.28 13.86
CA TRP A 452 0.87 -19.87 13.11
C TRP A 452 -0.43 -20.39 13.75
N GLU A 453 -0.47 -21.69 14.10
CA GLU A 453 -1.63 -22.34 14.74
C GLU A 453 -2.00 -21.65 16.08
N ARG A 454 -1.01 -21.34 16.91
CA ARG A 454 -1.24 -20.60 18.18
C ARG A 454 -1.88 -19.23 17.99
N ILE A 455 -1.52 -18.50 16.94
CA ILE A 455 -2.13 -17.21 16.65
C ILE A 455 -3.56 -17.40 16.12
N ASP A 456 -3.74 -18.34 15.18
CA ASP A 456 -5.04 -18.62 14.56
C ASP A 456 -6.11 -19.06 15.57
N GLU A 457 -5.73 -19.86 16.59
CA GLU A 457 -6.61 -20.27 17.69
C GLU A 457 -7.19 -19.09 18.49
N THR A 458 -6.56 -17.90 18.43
CA THR A 458 -7.03 -16.68 19.10
C THR A 458 -7.98 -15.86 18.23
N LEU A 459 -8.17 -16.23 16.98
CA LEU A 459 -8.96 -15.51 15.99
C LEU A 459 -10.32 -16.19 15.78
N LEU A 460 -11.25 -15.43 15.20
CA LEU A 460 -12.54 -15.99 14.80
C LEU A 460 -12.33 -17.02 13.68
N ALA A 461 -13.05 -18.15 13.77
CA ALA A 461 -13.06 -19.12 12.69
C ALA A 461 -13.75 -18.54 11.45
N TYR A 462 -13.35 -19.00 10.27
CA TYR A 462 -14.15 -18.76 9.07
C TYR A 462 -15.50 -19.46 9.22
N SER A 463 -16.58 -18.73 8.89
CA SER A 463 -17.96 -19.24 8.92
C SER A 463 -18.33 -20.01 7.67
#